data_2a0912f7ad24aae59685fd73992f2ded
#
_entry.id   2a0912f7ad24aae59685fd73992f2ded
#
_cell.length_a   1.000
_cell.length_b   1.000
_cell.length_c   1.000
_cell.angle_alpha   90.00
_cell.angle_beta   90.00
_cell.angle_gamma   90.00
#
_symmetry.space_group_name_H-M   'P 1'
#
loop_
_entity.id
_entity.type
_entity.pdbx_description
1 polymer ?
#
loop_
_entity_poly.entity_id
_entity_poly.type
_entity_poly.pdbx_seq_one_letter_code
_entity_poly.pdbx_strand_id
1 'polypeptide(L)'
;MAFIRPYKPSDFEGMSHICRETLNPALLPSIPGRRLAPYVWTHQYTHLSPTTCFVVDDGSGRPVGYCIGCPDIAAFVAAYDSYTTQVLDPSPEVTRPDDLELKEPLFLPDGSVDEVVLSRLAYNPHLLLVDGNADLLAEYKATMHIDLLDEYQGQGWGKQLISRFVESIRDVPQRDGGVSKGIWIGVAGDNGKVVPFYEKQGFRIKQRPVESKTYFMVREF
;
A
#
# COMPACT_ATOMS: atom_id res chain seq x y z
N MET A 1 17.69 -2.44 -20.49
CA MET A 1 16.60 -1.43 -20.62
C MET A 1 15.50 -1.80 -19.64
N ALA A 2 15.00 -0.85 -18.87
CA ALA A 2 13.97 -1.13 -17.90
C ALA A 2 12.62 -1.49 -18.55
N PHE A 3 11.79 -2.29 -17.88
CA PHE A 3 10.47 -2.73 -18.36
C PHE A 3 9.56 -3.15 -17.20
N ILE A 4 8.25 -3.18 -17.43
CA ILE A 4 7.27 -3.61 -16.42
C ILE A 4 7.00 -5.10 -16.57
N ARG A 5 6.99 -5.82 -15.45
CA ARG A 5 6.61 -7.23 -15.37
C ARG A 5 5.79 -7.52 -14.11
N PRO A 6 5.09 -8.67 -14.03
CA PRO A 6 4.52 -9.15 -12.79
C PRO A 6 5.58 -9.33 -11.69
N TYR A 7 5.16 -9.15 -10.45
CA TYR A 7 5.92 -9.52 -9.25
C TYR A 7 6.25 -11.01 -9.26
N LYS A 8 7.39 -11.37 -8.68
CA LYS A 8 7.79 -12.76 -8.39
C LYS A 8 8.39 -12.86 -6.98
N PRO A 9 8.31 -14.01 -6.30
CA PRO A 9 8.80 -14.15 -4.91
C PRO A 9 10.25 -13.73 -4.70
N SER A 10 11.10 -13.87 -5.71
CA SER A 10 12.50 -13.41 -5.65
C SER A 10 12.69 -11.89 -5.59
N ASP A 11 11.61 -11.12 -5.77
CA ASP A 11 11.65 -9.66 -5.68
C ASP A 11 11.51 -9.15 -4.22
N PHE A 12 11.21 -10.01 -3.26
CA PHE A 12 10.87 -9.66 -1.87
C PHE A 12 11.84 -8.63 -1.27
N GLU A 13 13.14 -8.88 -1.32
CA GLU A 13 14.14 -7.95 -0.79
C GLU A 13 14.23 -6.64 -1.58
N GLY A 14 14.09 -6.71 -2.90
CA GLY A 14 14.03 -5.52 -3.75
C GLY A 14 12.82 -4.65 -3.46
N MET A 15 11.66 -5.26 -3.19
CA MET A 15 10.45 -4.55 -2.79
C MET A 15 10.63 -3.88 -1.42
N SER A 16 11.24 -4.59 -0.45
CA SER A 16 11.60 -4.03 0.85
C SER A 16 12.53 -2.84 0.71
N HIS A 17 13.54 -2.93 -0.15
CA HIS A 17 14.47 -1.84 -0.43
C HIS A 17 13.73 -0.62 -0.99
N ILE A 18 12.91 -0.77 -2.01
CA ILE A 18 12.14 0.33 -2.61
C ILE A 18 11.28 1.00 -1.53
N CYS A 19 10.51 0.22 -0.76
CA CYS A 19 9.67 0.76 0.31
C CYS A 19 10.47 1.60 1.31
N ARG A 20 11.65 1.11 1.74
CA ARG A 20 12.51 1.81 2.70
C ARG A 20 13.09 3.11 2.16
N GLU A 21 13.46 3.16 0.87
CA GLU A 21 14.04 4.36 0.26
C GLU A 21 13.00 5.42 -0.11
N THR A 22 11.74 5.02 -0.26
CA THR A 22 10.62 5.92 -0.66
C THR A 22 9.71 6.31 0.50
N LEU A 23 10.08 5.97 1.74
CA LEU A 23 9.31 6.30 2.93
C LEU A 23 8.99 7.80 3.04
N ASN A 24 7.85 8.07 3.65
CA ASN A 24 7.52 9.41 4.11
C ASN A 24 8.68 9.99 4.93
N PRO A 25 9.11 11.25 4.68
CA PRO A 25 10.20 11.90 5.39
C PRO A 25 10.12 11.82 6.92
N ALA A 26 8.91 11.75 7.50
CA ALA A 26 8.71 11.59 8.94
C ALA A 26 9.11 10.19 9.46
N LEU A 27 9.05 9.17 8.60
CA LEU A 27 9.42 7.77 8.94
C LEU A 27 10.85 7.43 8.53
N LEU A 28 11.40 8.12 7.55
CA LEU A 28 12.71 7.82 6.95
C LEU A 28 13.87 7.79 7.96
N PRO A 29 13.99 8.68 8.96
CA PRO A 29 15.05 8.63 9.97
C PRO A 29 14.82 7.57 11.04
N SER A 30 13.63 6.97 11.12
CA SER A 30 13.25 6.02 12.16
C SER A 30 13.75 4.62 11.84
N ILE A 31 14.52 4.01 12.75
CA ILE A 31 14.97 2.60 12.63
C ILE A 31 13.76 1.66 12.59
N PRO A 32 12.80 1.70 13.55
CA PRO A 32 11.61 0.87 13.46
C PRO A 32 10.76 1.21 12.23
N GLY A 33 10.68 2.48 11.83
CA GLY A 33 9.98 2.89 10.61
C GLY A 33 10.52 2.18 9.38
N ARG A 34 11.83 2.25 9.14
CA ARG A 34 12.49 1.57 8.00
C ARG A 34 12.38 0.04 8.06
N ARG A 35 12.45 -0.55 9.25
CA ARG A 35 12.36 -2.00 9.42
C ARG A 35 10.95 -2.52 9.14
N LEU A 36 9.93 -1.88 9.69
CA LEU A 36 8.56 -2.38 9.68
C LEU A 36 7.74 -1.94 8.45
N ALA A 37 8.11 -0.84 7.79
CA ALA A 37 7.38 -0.31 6.65
C ALA A 37 7.06 -1.33 5.55
N PRO A 38 7.99 -2.21 5.12
CA PRO A 38 7.68 -3.19 4.09
C PRO A 38 6.57 -4.17 4.51
N TYR A 39 6.50 -4.51 5.79
CA TYR A 39 5.46 -5.39 6.34
C TYR A 39 4.10 -4.71 6.42
N VAL A 40 4.08 -3.39 6.64
CA VAL A 40 2.83 -2.61 6.71
C VAL A 40 2.29 -2.27 5.32
N TRP A 41 3.15 -1.87 4.37
CA TRP A 41 2.68 -1.25 3.11
C TRP A 41 3.01 -2.04 1.84
N THR A 42 3.83 -3.11 1.91
CA THR A 42 4.30 -3.82 0.72
C THR A 42 3.96 -5.32 0.74
N HIS A 43 4.49 -6.06 1.71
CA HIS A 43 4.47 -7.53 1.68
C HIS A 43 3.08 -8.13 1.81
N GLN A 44 2.16 -7.46 2.51
CA GLN A 44 0.78 -7.90 2.57
C GLN A 44 0.15 -8.05 1.16
N TYR A 45 0.41 -7.10 0.27
CA TYR A 45 -0.12 -7.16 -1.11
C TYR A 45 0.57 -8.23 -1.94
N THR A 46 1.89 -8.33 -1.88
CA THR A 46 2.65 -9.31 -2.65
C THR A 46 2.38 -10.75 -2.20
N HIS A 47 1.96 -10.94 -0.94
CA HIS A 47 1.56 -12.25 -0.42
C HIS A 47 0.10 -12.60 -0.76
N LEU A 48 -0.84 -11.67 -0.52
CA LEU A 48 -2.27 -11.95 -0.62
C LEU A 48 -2.86 -11.69 -2.01
N SER A 49 -2.23 -10.84 -2.83
CA SER A 49 -2.71 -10.44 -4.16
C SER A 49 -1.58 -10.38 -5.19
N PRO A 50 -0.71 -11.40 -5.31
CA PRO A 50 0.48 -11.34 -6.17
C PRO A 50 0.17 -11.12 -7.65
N THR A 51 -1.00 -11.53 -8.13
CA THR A 51 -1.44 -11.39 -9.51
C THR A 51 -1.73 -9.94 -9.92
N THR A 52 -1.94 -9.04 -8.95
CA THR A 52 -2.17 -7.61 -9.16
C THR A 52 -0.97 -6.77 -8.71
N CYS A 53 0.19 -7.39 -8.56
CA CYS A 53 1.44 -6.72 -8.20
C CYS A 53 2.39 -6.68 -9.40
N PHE A 54 2.87 -5.48 -9.74
CA PHE A 54 3.77 -5.23 -10.87
C PHE A 54 4.99 -4.44 -10.42
N VAL A 55 6.13 -4.74 -11.04
CA VAL A 55 7.40 -4.07 -10.78
C VAL A 55 7.97 -3.47 -12.07
N VAL A 56 8.72 -2.39 -11.93
CA VAL A 56 9.68 -1.95 -12.94
C VAL A 56 10.98 -2.71 -12.68
N ASP A 57 11.40 -3.53 -13.62
CA ASP A 57 12.70 -4.21 -13.64
C ASP A 57 13.71 -3.33 -14.38
N ASP A 58 14.91 -3.14 -13.85
CA ASP A 58 15.94 -2.31 -14.47
C ASP A 58 16.60 -2.96 -15.72
N GLY A 59 16.23 -4.20 -16.02
CA GLY A 59 16.76 -5.00 -17.11
C GLY A 59 17.84 -6.00 -16.66
N SER A 60 18.18 -6.00 -15.36
CA SER A 60 19.08 -6.98 -14.74
C SER A 60 18.34 -8.00 -13.87
N GLY A 61 17.03 -7.86 -13.71
CA GLY A 61 16.19 -8.64 -12.81
C GLY A 61 15.92 -7.96 -11.46
N ARG A 62 16.45 -6.74 -11.25
CA ARG A 62 16.25 -5.96 -10.01
C ARG A 62 15.02 -5.07 -10.12
N PRO A 63 14.04 -5.14 -9.19
CA PRO A 63 12.95 -4.19 -9.10
C PRO A 63 13.47 -2.81 -8.63
N VAL A 64 12.99 -1.76 -9.29
CA VAL A 64 13.34 -0.35 -9.02
C VAL A 64 12.11 0.53 -8.82
N GLY A 65 10.94 -0.05 -8.88
CA GLY A 65 9.65 0.54 -8.59
C GLY A 65 8.56 -0.51 -8.65
N TYR A 66 7.43 -0.21 -8.04
CA TYR A 66 6.28 -1.13 -8.05
C TYR A 66 4.94 -0.38 -8.05
N CYS A 67 3.89 -1.04 -8.51
CA CYS A 67 2.50 -0.77 -8.15
C CYS A 67 1.88 -2.09 -7.70
N ILE A 68 1.38 -2.11 -6.50
CA ILE A 68 0.84 -3.27 -5.80
C ILE A 68 -0.51 -2.91 -5.19
N GLY A 69 -1.37 -3.89 -4.98
CA GLY A 69 -2.68 -3.63 -4.37
C GLY A 69 -3.59 -4.83 -4.43
N CYS A 70 -4.82 -4.64 -4.00
CA CYS A 70 -5.84 -5.68 -4.05
C CYS A 70 -7.09 -5.20 -4.81
N PRO A 71 -7.74 -6.08 -5.56
CA PRO A 71 -8.96 -5.76 -6.30
C PRO A 71 -10.19 -5.69 -5.39
N ASP A 72 -10.15 -6.36 -4.23
CA ASP A 72 -11.26 -6.48 -3.27
C ASP A 72 -10.71 -6.49 -1.85
N ILE A 73 -10.89 -5.38 -1.13
CA ILE A 73 -10.41 -5.20 0.24
C ILE A 73 -11.10 -6.19 1.20
N ALA A 74 -12.38 -6.52 0.99
CA ALA A 74 -13.08 -7.47 1.85
C ALA A 74 -12.52 -8.89 1.71
N ALA A 75 -12.21 -9.32 0.48
CA ALA A 75 -11.54 -10.58 0.23
C ALA A 75 -10.11 -10.59 0.79
N PHE A 76 -9.39 -9.49 0.63
CA PHE A 76 -8.03 -9.30 1.13
C PHE A 76 -7.98 -9.41 2.66
N VAL A 77 -8.85 -8.70 3.37
CA VAL A 77 -8.95 -8.76 4.84
C VAL A 77 -9.32 -10.16 5.31
N ALA A 78 -10.25 -10.83 4.64
CA ALA A 78 -10.65 -12.19 5.00
C ALA A 78 -9.54 -13.25 4.81
N ALA A 79 -8.56 -12.98 3.95
CA ALA A 79 -7.40 -13.86 3.72
C ALA A 79 -6.19 -13.51 4.61
N TYR A 80 -6.30 -12.48 5.47
CA TYR A 80 -5.17 -11.88 6.15
C TYR A 80 -4.45 -12.82 7.12
N ASP A 81 -5.13 -13.80 7.67
CA ASP A 81 -4.52 -14.84 8.53
C ASP A 81 -3.36 -15.57 7.84
N SER A 82 -3.44 -15.73 6.50
CA SER A 82 -2.35 -16.32 5.73
C SER A 82 -1.09 -15.44 5.76
N TYR A 83 -1.25 -14.14 5.66
CA TYR A 83 -0.12 -13.20 5.76
C TYR A 83 0.47 -13.19 7.18
N THR A 84 -0.37 -13.15 8.19
CA THR A 84 0.04 -13.20 9.59
C THR A 84 0.88 -14.44 9.89
N THR A 85 0.37 -15.61 9.55
CA THR A 85 0.99 -16.90 9.91
C THR A 85 2.20 -17.26 9.05
N GLN A 86 2.23 -16.83 7.79
CA GLN A 86 3.30 -17.24 6.86
C GLN A 86 4.39 -16.18 6.67
N VAL A 87 4.12 -14.92 7.01
CA VAL A 87 5.08 -13.82 6.80
C VAL A 87 5.42 -13.12 8.11
N LEU A 88 4.42 -12.67 8.89
CA LEU A 88 4.67 -11.87 10.08
C LEU A 88 5.22 -12.72 11.26
N ASP A 89 4.52 -13.79 11.63
CA ASP A 89 4.89 -14.61 12.78
C ASP A 89 6.28 -15.28 12.64
N PRO A 90 6.71 -15.73 11.45
CA PRO A 90 8.07 -16.26 11.27
C PRO A 90 9.16 -15.20 11.19
N SER A 91 8.81 -13.92 11.00
CA SER A 91 9.79 -12.85 10.80
C SER A 91 10.43 -12.42 12.12
N PRO A 92 11.76 -12.37 12.22
CA PRO A 92 12.44 -11.82 13.38
C PRO A 92 12.36 -10.29 13.45
N GLU A 93 11.88 -9.63 12.40
CA GLU A 93 11.80 -8.17 12.31
C GLU A 93 10.51 -7.61 12.91
N VAL A 94 9.47 -8.43 13.06
CA VAL A 94 8.13 -7.98 13.49
C VAL A 94 7.74 -8.68 14.78
N THR A 95 7.39 -7.90 15.79
CA THR A 95 6.88 -8.45 17.05
C THR A 95 5.36 -8.30 17.09
N ARG A 96 4.63 -9.39 17.38
CA ARG A 96 3.18 -9.34 17.50
C ARG A 96 2.77 -8.57 18.77
N PRO A 97 1.97 -7.50 18.67
CA PRO A 97 1.41 -6.80 19.83
C PRO A 97 0.38 -7.65 20.59
N ASP A 98 0.30 -7.46 21.90
CA ASP A 98 -0.71 -8.14 22.75
C ASP A 98 -2.14 -7.68 22.42
N ASP A 99 -2.34 -6.41 22.13
CA ASP A 99 -3.63 -5.83 21.75
C ASP A 99 -3.57 -5.29 20.31
N LEU A 100 -4.29 -5.94 19.41
CA LEU A 100 -4.35 -5.59 18.00
C LEU A 100 -5.41 -4.53 17.68
N GLU A 101 -6.35 -4.26 18.58
CA GLU A 101 -7.47 -3.33 18.35
C GLU A 101 -7.19 -1.93 18.88
N LEU A 102 -6.17 -1.76 19.72
CA LEU A 102 -5.84 -0.49 20.35
C LEU A 102 -5.42 0.55 19.30
N LYS A 103 -6.07 1.71 19.35
CA LYS A 103 -5.81 2.84 18.43
C LYS A 103 -4.97 3.90 19.15
N GLU A 104 -3.72 3.98 18.76
CA GLU A 104 -2.75 4.94 19.29
C GLU A 104 -2.12 5.74 18.16
N PRO A 105 -1.61 6.95 18.44
CA PRO A 105 -0.86 7.72 17.45
C PRO A 105 0.41 6.99 17.04
N LEU A 106 0.76 7.06 15.74
CA LEU A 106 1.99 6.51 15.20
C LEU A 106 3.25 7.18 15.76
N PHE A 107 3.14 8.43 16.17
CA PHE A 107 4.26 9.20 16.71
C PHE A 107 4.04 9.46 18.19
N LEU A 108 5.06 9.19 18.99
CA LEU A 108 5.12 9.51 20.40
C LEU A 108 5.22 11.04 20.63
N PRO A 109 4.99 11.53 21.86
CA PRO A 109 5.05 12.96 22.15
C PRO A 109 6.41 13.63 21.85
N ASP A 110 7.49 12.87 21.83
CA ASP A 110 8.84 13.33 21.48
C ASP A 110 9.10 13.32 19.97
N GLY A 111 8.12 12.92 19.16
CA GLY A 111 8.20 12.82 17.70
C GLY A 111 8.83 11.52 17.18
N SER A 112 9.26 10.62 18.06
CA SER A 112 9.73 9.29 17.63
C SER A 112 8.57 8.40 17.18
N VAL A 113 8.91 7.40 16.36
CA VAL A 113 7.92 6.43 15.84
C VAL A 113 7.66 5.36 16.88
N ASP A 114 6.39 5.10 17.17
CA ASP A 114 5.99 3.98 18.02
C ASP A 114 6.04 2.66 17.23
N GLU A 115 7.00 1.82 17.62
CA GLU A 115 7.21 0.51 17.01
C GLU A 115 6.04 -0.44 17.21
N VAL A 116 5.37 -0.37 18.38
CA VAL A 116 4.23 -1.23 18.69
C VAL A 116 3.04 -0.87 17.80
N VAL A 117 2.83 0.43 17.56
CA VAL A 117 1.79 0.89 16.63
C VAL A 117 2.07 0.44 15.20
N LEU A 118 3.32 0.53 14.72
CA LEU A 118 3.67 -0.01 13.39
C LEU A 118 3.45 -1.52 13.29
N SER A 119 3.85 -2.26 14.31
CA SER A 119 3.61 -3.70 14.35
C SER A 119 2.11 -4.01 14.35
N ARG A 120 1.32 -3.26 15.10
CA ARG A 120 -0.16 -3.38 15.12
C ARG A 120 -0.77 -3.12 13.74
N LEU A 121 -0.30 -2.10 13.02
CA LEU A 121 -0.74 -1.83 11.65
C LEU A 121 -0.41 -2.98 10.69
N ALA A 122 0.72 -3.67 10.90
CA ALA A 122 1.08 -4.85 10.11
C ALA A 122 0.18 -6.06 10.41
N TYR A 123 -0.23 -6.26 11.67
CA TYR A 123 -1.04 -7.40 12.08
C TYR A 123 -2.55 -7.19 11.92
N ASN A 124 -3.03 -5.94 11.85
CA ASN A 124 -4.46 -5.64 11.76
C ASN A 124 -4.78 -4.76 10.53
N PRO A 125 -5.21 -5.36 9.42
CA PRO A 125 -5.55 -4.63 8.20
C PRO A 125 -6.76 -3.70 8.36
N HIS A 126 -7.62 -3.91 9.36
CA HIS A 126 -8.77 -3.06 9.62
C HIS A 126 -8.35 -1.63 9.93
N LEU A 127 -7.28 -1.44 10.69
CA LEU A 127 -6.79 -0.11 11.08
C LEU A 127 -6.41 0.77 9.88
N LEU A 128 -5.93 0.16 8.78
CA LEU A 128 -5.52 0.88 7.57
C LEU A 128 -6.61 0.94 6.50
N LEU A 129 -7.36 -0.15 6.32
CA LEU A 129 -8.18 -0.33 5.13
C LEU A 129 -9.69 -0.22 5.41
N VAL A 130 -10.13 -0.54 6.63
CA VAL A 130 -11.57 -0.69 6.92
C VAL A 130 -12.08 0.39 7.87
N ASP A 131 -11.39 0.58 8.99
CA ASP A 131 -11.84 1.46 10.05
C ASP A 131 -11.95 2.91 9.58
N GLY A 132 -13.12 3.50 9.78
CA GLY A 132 -13.39 4.86 9.33
C GLY A 132 -13.53 5.02 7.81
N ASN A 133 -13.48 3.94 7.01
CA ASN A 133 -13.51 3.97 5.55
C ASN A 133 -14.79 3.37 4.94
N ALA A 134 -15.87 3.20 5.71
CA ALA A 134 -17.12 2.58 5.25
C ALA A 134 -17.73 3.28 4.03
N ASP A 135 -17.63 4.62 3.95
CA ASP A 135 -18.10 5.43 2.82
C ASP A 135 -17.30 5.17 1.53
N LEU A 136 -16.00 4.93 1.66
CA LEU A 136 -15.14 4.55 0.53
C LEU A 136 -15.44 3.12 0.08
N LEU A 137 -15.48 2.19 1.02
CA LEU A 137 -15.69 0.77 0.76
C LEU A 137 -17.07 0.46 0.17
N ALA A 138 -18.08 1.31 0.43
CA ALA A 138 -19.39 1.18 -0.18
C ALA A 138 -19.35 1.33 -1.72
N GLU A 139 -18.40 2.09 -2.24
CA GLU A 139 -18.30 2.42 -3.66
C GLU A 139 -17.03 1.86 -4.33
N TYR A 140 -15.88 1.96 -3.65
CA TYR A 140 -14.54 1.65 -4.19
C TYR A 140 -13.93 0.51 -3.38
N LYS A 141 -13.88 -0.68 -3.95
CA LYS A 141 -13.47 -1.89 -3.23
C LYS A 141 -12.00 -2.27 -3.42
N ALA A 142 -11.33 -1.63 -4.36
CA ALA A 142 -9.91 -1.83 -4.63
C ALA A 142 -9.05 -0.73 -4.01
N THR A 143 -7.80 -1.08 -3.68
CA THR A 143 -6.77 -0.12 -3.27
C THR A 143 -5.42 -0.49 -3.85
N MET A 144 -4.51 0.49 -3.92
CA MET A 144 -3.15 0.28 -4.41
C MET A 144 -2.12 1.10 -3.64
N HIS A 145 -0.87 0.68 -3.75
CA HIS A 145 0.31 1.39 -3.30
C HIS A 145 1.35 1.43 -4.43
N ILE A 146 2.04 2.56 -4.61
CA ILE A 146 3.00 2.74 -5.71
C ILE A 146 4.21 3.51 -5.22
N ASP A 147 5.39 2.96 -5.51
CA ASP A 147 6.68 3.58 -5.21
C ASP A 147 7.66 3.37 -6.37
N LEU A 148 8.53 4.33 -6.56
CA LEU A 148 9.60 4.33 -7.54
C LEU A 148 10.85 4.96 -6.92
N LEU A 149 12.00 4.31 -7.04
CA LEU A 149 13.28 4.92 -6.68
C LEU A 149 13.47 6.22 -7.46
N ASP A 150 14.09 7.23 -6.83
CA ASP A 150 14.19 8.60 -7.34
C ASP A 150 14.74 8.66 -8.77
N GLU A 151 15.75 7.85 -9.08
CA GLU A 151 16.38 7.77 -10.40
C GLU A 151 15.45 7.26 -11.52
N TYR A 152 14.30 6.65 -11.16
CA TYR A 152 13.28 6.15 -12.09
C TYR A 152 12.02 7.02 -12.12
N GLN A 153 11.93 8.03 -11.27
CA GLN A 153 10.83 8.99 -11.27
C GLN A 153 10.89 9.91 -12.50
N GLY A 154 9.77 10.53 -12.85
CA GLY A 154 9.70 11.47 -13.98
C GLY A 154 9.80 10.86 -15.38
N GLN A 155 10.00 9.54 -15.51
CA GLN A 155 10.20 8.83 -16.77
C GLN A 155 8.93 8.15 -17.32
N GLY A 156 7.78 8.41 -16.68
CA GLY A 156 6.49 7.83 -17.12
C GLY A 156 6.17 6.44 -16.57
N TRP A 157 7.06 5.83 -15.78
CA TRP A 157 6.82 4.50 -15.19
C TRP A 157 5.60 4.46 -14.29
N GLY A 158 5.38 5.48 -13.46
CA GLY A 158 4.23 5.54 -12.57
C GLY A 158 2.90 5.47 -13.32
N LYS A 159 2.78 6.18 -14.45
CA LYS A 159 1.60 6.10 -15.32
C LYS A 159 1.39 4.68 -15.86
N GLN A 160 2.44 4.06 -16.37
CA GLN A 160 2.37 2.72 -16.96
C GLN A 160 2.03 1.66 -15.91
N LEU A 161 2.62 1.75 -14.70
CA LEU A 161 2.33 0.87 -13.58
C LEU A 161 0.85 0.96 -13.15
N ILE A 162 0.33 2.20 -12.95
CA ILE A 162 -1.08 2.40 -12.59
C ILE A 162 -2.01 1.86 -13.69
N SER A 163 -1.70 2.11 -14.96
CA SER A 163 -2.50 1.55 -16.06
C SER A 163 -2.52 0.02 -16.03
N ARG A 164 -1.36 -0.60 -15.81
CA ARG A 164 -1.25 -2.06 -15.74
C ARG A 164 -2.01 -2.64 -14.55
N PHE A 165 -1.94 -1.98 -13.38
CA PHE A 165 -2.72 -2.36 -12.21
C PHE A 165 -4.22 -2.27 -12.49
N VAL A 166 -4.71 -1.15 -13.02
CA VAL A 166 -6.13 -0.94 -13.35
C VAL A 166 -6.64 -1.99 -14.32
N GLU A 167 -5.86 -2.30 -15.38
CA GLU A 167 -6.20 -3.38 -16.31
C GLU A 167 -6.35 -4.73 -15.63
N SER A 168 -5.50 -5.03 -14.64
CA SER A 168 -5.49 -6.33 -13.95
C SER A 168 -6.66 -6.54 -12.99
N ILE A 169 -7.32 -5.45 -12.54
CA ILE A 169 -8.37 -5.52 -11.51
C ILE A 169 -9.78 -5.23 -12.03
N ARG A 170 -9.91 -4.67 -13.23
CA ARG A 170 -11.19 -4.17 -13.75
C ARG A 170 -12.30 -5.22 -13.75
N ASP A 171 -11.99 -6.43 -14.14
CA ASP A 171 -12.95 -7.52 -14.33
C ASP A 171 -12.90 -8.56 -13.20
N VAL A 172 -12.24 -8.24 -12.08
CA VAL A 172 -12.16 -9.18 -10.94
C VAL A 172 -13.48 -9.17 -10.18
N PRO A 173 -14.13 -10.35 -10.04
CA PRO A 173 -15.36 -10.47 -9.26
C PRO A 173 -15.14 -10.05 -7.79
N GLN A 174 -16.08 -9.32 -7.24
CA GLN A 174 -16.04 -8.92 -5.84
C GLN A 174 -16.62 -10.02 -4.94
N ARG A 175 -16.06 -10.20 -3.76
CA ARG A 175 -16.45 -11.23 -2.79
C ARG A 175 -17.94 -11.17 -2.40
N ASP A 176 -18.48 -9.96 -2.25
CA ASP A 176 -19.87 -9.73 -1.87
C ASP A 176 -20.84 -9.75 -3.05
N GLY A 177 -20.39 -10.11 -4.25
CA GLY A 177 -21.16 -10.10 -5.49
C GLY A 177 -21.51 -8.71 -6.00
N GLY A 178 -21.04 -7.65 -5.33
CA GLY A 178 -21.23 -6.27 -5.76
C GLY A 178 -20.26 -5.88 -6.87
N VAL A 179 -20.43 -4.66 -7.37
CA VAL A 179 -19.56 -4.05 -8.39
C VAL A 179 -18.75 -2.93 -7.74
N SER A 180 -17.42 -2.98 -7.86
CA SER A 180 -16.57 -1.87 -7.48
C SER A 180 -16.66 -0.76 -8.52
N LYS A 181 -16.84 0.49 -8.09
CA LYS A 181 -16.73 1.63 -9.01
C LYS A 181 -15.28 1.90 -9.42
N GLY A 182 -14.31 1.39 -8.67
CA GLY A 182 -12.92 1.66 -8.95
C GLY A 182 -12.02 1.47 -7.72
N ILE A 183 -11.01 2.33 -7.63
CA ILE A 183 -9.92 2.30 -6.66
C ILE A 183 -10.02 3.51 -5.74
N TRP A 184 -9.71 3.33 -4.46
CA TRP A 184 -9.37 4.44 -3.57
C TRP A 184 -7.95 4.30 -3.03
N ILE A 185 -7.31 5.44 -2.73
CA ILE A 185 -6.00 5.52 -2.09
C ILE A 185 -6.01 6.60 -1.01
N GLY A 186 -5.15 6.43 0.00
CA GLY A 186 -4.84 7.45 0.98
C GLY A 186 -3.49 8.08 0.69
N VAL A 187 -3.43 9.40 0.61
CA VAL A 187 -2.19 10.18 0.48
C VAL A 187 -1.99 10.98 1.76
N ALA A 188 -0.87 10.78 2.44
CA ALA A 188 -0.56 11.51 3.67
C ALA A 188 -0.58 13.04 3.40
N GLY A 189 -1.15 13.82 4.32
CA GLY A 189 -1.37 15.25 4.10
C GLY A 189 -0.09 16.06 3.92
N ASP A 190 1.01 15.63 4.52
CA ASP A 190 2.34 16.19 4.33
C ASP A 190 2.98 15.80 2.97
N ASN A 191 2.39 14.84 2.26
CA ASN A 191 2.81 14.42 0.91
C ASN A 191 1.88 14.96 -0.21
N GLY A 192 1.17 16.05 0.03
CA GLY A 192 0.25 16.66 -0.96
C GLY A 192 0.88 16.99 -2.31
N LYS A 193 2.21 17.06 -2.39
CA LYS A 193 2.96 17.27 -3.66
C LYS A 193 2.71 16.20 -4.72
N VAL A 194 2.26 14.99 -4.33
CA VAL A 194 1.95 13.90 -5.27
C VAL A 194 0.51 13.93 -5.80
N VAL A 195 -0.37 14.74 -5.22
CA VAL A 195 -1.77 14.86 -5.66
C VAL A 195 -1.89 15.18 -7.16
N PRO A 196 -1.16 16.18 -7.72
CA PRO A 196 -1.23 16.47 -9.16
C PRO A 196 -0.78 15.30 -10.05
N PHE A 197 0.10 14.42 -9.57
CA PHE A 197 0.47 13.21 -10.29
C PHE A 197 -0.72 12.25 -10.38
N TYR A 198 -1.41 12.00 -9.27
CA TYR A 198 -2.59 11.12 -9.26
C TYR A 198 -3.76 11.69 -10.06
N GLU A 199 -3.98 13.02 -10.02
CA GLU A 199 -5.00 13.68 -10.83
C GLU A 199 -4.77 13.44 -12.33
N LYS A 200 -3.54 13.54 -12.80
CA LYS A 200 -3.15 13.21 -14.20
C LYS A 200 -3.39 11.73 -14.55
N GLN A 201 -3.50 10.86 -13.55
CA GLN A 201 -3.83 9.44 -13.73
C GLN A 201 -5.34 9.17 -13.55
N GLY A 202 -6.18 10.19 -13.49
CA GLY A 202 -7.63 10.05 -13.40
C GLY A 202 -8.16 9.89 -11.97
N PHE A 203 -7.34 10.07 -10.97
CA PHE A 203 -7.81 10.15 -9.59
C PHE A 203 -8.37 11.55 -9.30
N ARG A 204 -9.30 11.63 -8.37
CA ARG A 204 -9.82 12.89 -7.82
C ARG A 204 -9.92 12.80 -6.30
N ILE A 205 -9.77 13.91 -5.61
CA ILE A 205 -9.99 13.97 -4.17
C ILE A 205 -11.46 13.66 -3.88
N LYS A 206 -11.70 12.72 -2.98
CA LYS A 206 -13.02 12.40 -2.44
C LYS A 206 -13.25 13.23 -1.18
N GLN A 207 -14.18 14.18 -1.24
CA GLN A 207 -14.61 14.91 -0.06
C GLN A 207 -15.32 13.93 0.91
N ARG A 208 -14.98 14.01 2.18
CA ARG A 208 -15.51 13.14 3.23
C ARG A 208 -16.07 13.97 4.38
N PRO A 209 -17.08 13.46 5.10
CA PRO A 209 -17.68 14.16 6.22
C PRO A 209 -16.78 14.24 7.47
N VAL A 210 -15.69 13.45 7.50
CA VAL A 210 -14.73 13.41 8.61
C VAL A 210 -13.47 14.15 8.20
N GLU A 211 -13.05 15.11 9.02
CA GLU A 211 -11.75 15.76 8.84
C GLU A 211 -10.62 14.75 9.00
N SER A 212 -9.70 14.75 8.07
CA SER A 212 -8.53 13.88 8.07
C SER A 212 -7.32 14.64 7.56
N LYS A 213 -6.16 14.33 8.13
CA LYS A 213 -4.86 14.76 7.59
C LYS A 213 -4.45 13.97 6.34
N THR A 214 -5.27 13.02 5.91
CA THR A 214 -5.05 12.20 4.71
C THR A 214 -5.95 12.70 3.58
N TYR A 215 -5.38 12.92 2.39
CA TYR A 215 -6.17 13.09 1.17
C TYR A 215 -6.62 11.71 0.69
N PHE A 216 -7.92 11.47 0.70
CA PHE A 216 -8.48 10.29 0.07
C PHE A 216 -8.79 10.60 -1.38
N MET A 217 -8.21 9.81 -2.28
CA MET A 217 -8.42 9.99 -3.72
C MET A 217 -9.06 8.74 -4.31
N VAL A 218 -9.94 8.94 -5.28
CA VAL A 218 -10.68 7.85 -5.95
C VAL A 218 -10.49 7.95 -7.46
N ARG A 219 -10.42 6.78 -8.12
CA ARG A 219 -10.42 6.64 -9.57
C ARG A 219 -11.48 5.62 -9.97
N GLU A 220 -12.35 6.00 -10.89
CA GLU A 220 -13.33 5.09 -11.49
C GLU A 220 -12.72 4.31 -12.67
N PHE A 221 -13.29 3.13 -12.96
CA PHE A 221 -12.86 2.26 -14.07
C PHE A 221 -13.30 2.78 -15.44
#